data_69817ab5946d9b24353e035a2685e916
#
_entry.id   69817ab5946d9b24353e035a2685e916
#
_cell.length_a   1.000
_cell.length_b   1.000
_cell.length_c   1.000
_cell.angle_alpha   90.00
_cell.angle_beta   90.00
_cell.angle_gamma   90.00
#
_symmetry.space_group_name_H-M   'P 1'
#
loop_
_entity.id
_entity.type
_entity.pdbx_description
1 polymer ?
#
loop_
_entity_poly.entity_id
_entity_poly.type
_entity_poly.pdbx_seq_one_letter_code
_entity_poly.pdbx_strand_id
1 'polypeptide(L)'
;RLPVVLFQPNELRLISSSPPRRRDFLDGLIARVDSKYERTLRALNRTLLQRNELLKRHAEDRSLWRDHLFAWDIKFVQLATQIASSRAAFLYAHESRLGSIYSRLAGKDTDFTIEYLPSVSMENYEQLLLERLTRSRDYEIATGHTSCGPQREDFLISLHNQPAIKVASRGEMRTIMLA
;
A
#
# COMPACT_ATOMS: atom_id res chain seq x y z
N ARG A 1 5.26 -7.20 26.94
CA ARG A 1 6.23 -6.32 26.25
C ARG A 1 5.56 -4.98 26.03
N LEU A 2 6.15 -3.92 26.55
CA LEU A 2 5.69 -2.56 26.23
C LEU A 2 6.06 -2.25 24.77
N PRO A 3 5.13 -1.75 23.95
CA PRO A 3 5.46 -1.30 22.60
C PRO A 3 6.32 -0.05 22.72
N VAL A 4 7.56 -0.14 22.30
CA VAL A 4 8.47 1.02 22.21
C VAL A 4 8.40 1.53 20.78
N VAL A 5 7.97 2.77 20.61
CA VAL A 5 8.09 3.51 19.35
C VAL A 5 9.39 4.27 19.39
N LEU A 6 10.36 3.85 18.59
CA LEU A 6 11.63 4.56 18.44
C LEU A 6 11.47 5.66 17.37
N PHE A 7 11.54 6.91 17.78
CA PHE A 7 11.43 8.04 16.88
C PHE A 7 12.82 8.40 16.31
N GLN A 8 13.10 8.00 15.09
CA GLN A 8 14.37 8.32 14.43
C GLN A 8 14.21 9.54 13.50
N PRO A 9 15.26 10.38 13.33
CA PRO A 9 15.22 11.53 12.41
C PRO A 9 14.84 11.18 10.97
N ASN A 10 15.11 9.92 10.54
CA ASN A 10 14.75 9.41 9.22
C ASN A 10 13.24 9.13 9.07
N GLU A 11 12.51 8.89 10.15
CA GLU A 11 11.06 8.68 10.13
C GLU A 11 10.31 9.99 9.91
N LEU A 12 10.89 11.11 10.31
CA LEU A 12 10.37 12.45 10.01
C LEU A 12 10.25 12.75 8.52
N ARG A 13 10.89 11.94 7.69
CA ARG A 13 10.82 12.04 6.22
C ARG A 13 9.83 11.06 5.59
N LEU A 14 9.00 10.38 6.37
CA LEU A 14 8.09 9.36 5.83
C LEU A 14 7.19 9.96 4.74
N ILE A 15 6.57 11.12 5.00
CA ILE A 15 5.65 11.79 4.07
C ILE A 15 6.36 12.15 2.75
N SER A 16 7.61 12.59 2.82
CA SER A 16 8.43 12.92 1.65
C SER A 16 9.23 11.73 1.10
N SER A 17 9.07 10.55 1.69
CA SER A 17 9.78 9.34 1.24
C SER A 17 9.16 8.74 -0.03
N SER A 18 9.85 7.74 -0.57
CA SER A 18 9.33 6.97 -1.72
C SER A 18 8.10 6.13 -1.32
N PRO A 19 7.20 5.84 -2.27
CA PRO A 19 6.05 4.97 -2.02
C PRO A 19 6.38 3.63 -1.37
N PRO A 20 7.45 2.89 -1.74
CA PRO A 20 7.83 1.67 -1.04
C PRO A 20 8.03 1.87 0.46
N ARG A 21 8.74 2.92 0.87
CA ARG A 21 9.00 3.19 2.29
C ARG A 21 7.72 3.55 3.06
N ARG A 22 6.78 4.27 2.43
CA ARG A 22 5.47 4.55 3.04
C ARG A 22 4.66 3.26 3.24
N ARG A 23 4.67 2.35 2.24
CA ARG A 23 4.03 1.04 2.38
C ARG A 23 4.65 0.21 3.51
N ASP A 24 5.98 0.12 3.55
CA ASP A 24 6.69 -0.64 4.59
C ASP A 24 6.34 -0.14 5.99
N PHE A 25 6.20 1.17 6.15
CA PHE A 25 5.78 1.78 7.41
C PHE A 25 4.33 1.40 7.77
N LEU A 26 3.39 1.56 6.85
CA LEU A 26 1.97 1.21 7.06
C LEU A 26 1.83 -0.28 7.37
N ASP A 27 2.49 -1.13 6.58
CA ASP A 27 2.48 -2.58 6.77
C ASP A 27 3.07 -2.98 8.13
N GLY A 28 4.14 -2.30 8.55
CA GLY A 28 4.74 -2.49 9.86
C GLY A 28 3.82 -2.12 11.02
N LEU A 29 3.01 -1.05 10.88
CA LEU A 29 2.01 -0.67 11.89
C LEU A 29 0.90 -1.72 11.99
N ILE A 30 0.31 -2.12 10.87
CA ILE A 30 -0.79 -3.09 10.85
C ILE A 30 -0.32 -4.45 11.36
N ALA A 31 0.86 -4.91 10.94
CA ALA A 31 1.43 -6.20 11.36
C ALA A 31 1.68 -6.31 12.87
N ARG A 32 1.92 -5.18 13.57
CA ARG A 32 2.09 -5.18 15.05
C ARG A 32 0.80 -5.50 15.80
N VAL A 33 -0.35 -5.21 15.21
CA VAL A 33 -1.66 -5.37 15.85
C VAL A 33 -2.48 -6.51 15.23
N ASP A 34 -2.13 -6.94 14.02
CA ASP A 34 -2.81 -8.02 13.30
C ASP A 34 -1.81 -9.05 12.73
N SER A 35 -1.67 -10.18 13.44
CA SER A 35 -0.80 -11.28 12.99
C SER A 35 -1.34 -12.01 11.74
N LYS A 36 -2.65 -11.92 11.44
CA LYS A 36 -3.24 -12.46 10.21
C LYS A 36 -2.78 -11.63 9.02
N TYR A 37 -2.80 -10.30 9.15
CA TYR A 37 -2.28 -9.38 8.16
C TYR A 37 -0.83 -9.71 7.79
N GLU A 38 0.04 -9.87 8.79
CA GLU A 38 1.45 -10.20 8.57
C GLU A 38 1.64 -11.50 7.78
N ARG A 39 0.86 -12.54 8.09
CA ARG A 39 0.89 -13.81 7.35
C ARG A 39 0.42 -13.63 5.91
N THR A 40 -0.67 -12.87 5.70
CA THR A 40 -1.21 -12.56 4.37
C THR A 40 -0.20 -11.77 3.54
N LEU A 41 0.44 -10.77 4.12
CA LEU A 41 1.48 -9.97 3.44
C LEU A 41 2.67 -10.83 3.00
N ARG A 42 3.15 -11.73 3.87
CA ARG A 42 4.20 -12.69 3.50
C ARG A 42 3.76 -13.63 2.38
N ALA A 43 2.51 -14.09 2.39
CA ALA A 43 1.95 -14.92 1.33
C ALA A 43 1.84 -14.14 0.00
N LEU A 44 1.36 -12.89 0.04
CA LEU A 44 1.30 -11.99 -1.11
C LEU A 44 2.67 -11.81 -1.75
N ASN A 45 3.69 -11.47 -0.94
CA ASN A 45 5.04 -11.25 -1.44
C ASN A 45 5.64 -12.50 -2.11
N ARG A 46 5.43 -13.69 -1.52
CA ARG A 46 5.84 -14.95 -2.16
C ARG A 46 5.10 -15.21 -3.47
N THR A 47 3.78 -14.99 -3.48
CA THR A 47 2.96 -15.15 -4.69
C THR A 47 3.40 -14.18 -5.78
N LEU A 48 3.70 -12.93 -5.43
CA LEU A 48 4.22 -11.92 -6.35
C LEU A 48 5.57 -12.33 -6.97
N LEU A 49 6.49 -12.86 -6.17
CA LEU A 49 7.78 -13.35 -6.67
C LEU A 49 7.59 -14.50 -7.65
N GLN A 50 6.76 -15.51 -7.32
CA GLN A 50 6.49 -16.64 -8.23
C GLN A 50 5.82 -16.19 -9.52
N ARG A 51 4.84 -15.28 -9.43
CA ARG A 51 4.18 -14.72 -10.59
C ARG A 51 5.16 -13.97 -11.49
N ASN A 52 6.04 -13.15 -10.92
CA ASN A 52 7.04 -12.41 -11.70
C ASN A 52 8.06 -13.35 -12.36
N GLU A 53 8.45 -14.45 -11.70
CA GLU A 53 9.32 -15.46 -12.32
C GLU A 53 8.64 -16.15 -13.51
N LEU A 54 7.33 -16.43 -13.42
CA LEU A 54 6.58 -16.95 -14.57
C LEU A 54 6.53 -15.94 -15.74
N LEU A 55 6.31 -14.66 -15.44
CA LEU A 55 6.29 -13.61 -16.47
C LEU A 55 7.63 -13.53 -17.22
N LYS A 56 8.77 -13.64 -16.53
CA LYS A 56 10.10 -13.64 -17.13
C LYS A 56 10.34 -14.86 -18.01
N ARG A 57 9.99 -16.05 -17.53
CA ARG A 57 10.16 -17.32 -18.27
C ARG A 57 9.29 -17.41 -19.50
N HIS A 58 8.14 -16.74 -19.50
CA HIS A 58 7.23 -16.72 -20.65
C HIS A 58 7.86 -16.13 -21.92
N ALA A 59 8.83 -15.22 -21.77
CA ALA A 59 9.57 -14.69 -22.92
C ALA A 59 10.28 -15.82 -23.71
N GLU A 60 10.51 -16.99 -23.08
CA GLU A 60 11.26 -18.12 -23.63
C GLU A 60 10.36 -19.24 -24.19
N ASP A 61 9.16 -19.51 -23.61
CA ASP A 61 8.25 -20.58 -24.05
C ASP A 61 6.76 -20.22 -23.93
N ARG A 62 6.05 -20.16 -25.05
CA ARG A 62 4.66 -19.68 -25.14
C ARG A 62 3.57 -20.72 -24.88
N SER A 63 3.86 -22.03 -24.73
CA SER A 63 2.83 -23.06 -24.90
C SER A 63 2.13 -23.52 -23.61
N LEU A 64 2.78 -23.51 -22.44
CA LEU A 64 2.26 -24.12 -21.20
C LEU A 64 1.87 -23.13 -20.11
N TRP A 65 2.02 -21.85 -20.33
CA TRP A 65 2.01 -20.86 -19.23
C TRP A 65 0.66 -20.19 -18.94
N ARG A 66 -0.28 -20.17 -19.90
CA ARG A 66 -1.55 -19.43 -19.73
C ARG A 66 -2.31 -19.90 -18.50
N ASP A 67 -2.46 -21.21 -18.35
CA ASP A 67 -3.21 -21.78 -17.24
C ASP A 67 -2.45 -21.63 -15.92
N HIS A 68 -1.13 -21.79 -15.95
CA HIS A 68 -0.29 -21.57 -14.78
C HIS A 68 -0.33 -20.11 -14.33
N LEU A 69 -0.17 -19.14 -15.24
CA LEU A 69 -0.23 -17.71 -14.88
C LEU A 69 -1.61 -17.34 -14.34
N PHE A 70 -2.69 -17.86 -14.93
CA PHE A 70 -4.05 -17.59 -14.46
C PHE A 70 -4.28 -18.07 -13.01
N ALA A 71 -3.79 -19.24 -12.66
CA ALA A 71 -3.87 -19.73 -11.28
C ALA A 71 -3.12 -18.79 -10.29
N TRP A 72 -1.97 -18.26 -10.70
CA TRP A 72 -1.24 -17.28 -9.90
C TRP A 72 -1.92 -15.91 -9.88
N ASP A 73 -2.59 -15.50 -10.98
CA ASP A 73 -3.39 -14.27 -11.01
C ASP A 73 -4.50 -14.34 -9.96
N ILE A 74 -5.28 -15.44 -9.93
CA ILE A 74 -6.35 -15.64 -8.94
C ILE A 74 -5.81 -15.58 -7.52
N LYS A 75 -4.76 -16.35 -7.22
CA LYS A 75 -4.15 -16.35 -5.89
C LYS A 75 -3.60 -14.98 -5.48
N PHE A 76 -2.95 -14.28 -6.41
CA PHE A 76 -2.44 -12.93 -6.18
C PHE A 76 -3.58 -11.97 -5.88
N VAL A 77 -4.65 -11.96 -6.67
CA VAL A 77 -5.80 -11.08 -6.52
C VAL A 77 -6.50 -11.29 -5.18
N GLN A 78 -6.72 -12.54 -4.76
CA GLN A 78 -7.31 -12.85 -3.45
C GLN A 78 -6.50 -12.30 -2.27
N LEU A 79 -5.18 -12.48 -2.31
CA LEU A 79 -4.29 -11.95 -1.28
C LEU A 79 -4.17 -10.43 -1.35
N ALA A 80 -4.12 -9.86 -2.55
CA ALA A 80 -4.07 -8.43 -2.80
C ALA A 80 -5.31 -7.72 -2.25
N THR A 81 -6.50 -8.29 -2.48
CA THR A 81 -7.76 -7.76 -1.94
C THR A 81 -7.74 -7.70 -0.42
N GLN A 82 -7.26 -8.75 0.25
CA GLN A 82 -7.16 -8.75 1.72
C GLN A 82 -6.22 -7.66 2.23
N ILE A 83 -5.06 -7.49 1.60
CA ILE A 83 -4.08 -6.46 1.99
C ILE A 83 -4.63 -5.05 1.73
N ALA A 84 -5.17 -4.78 0.54
CA ALA A 84 -5.74 -3.48 0.19
C ALA A 84 -6.90 -3.09 1.13
N SER A 85 -7.82 -4.03 1.40
CA SER A 85 -8.94 -3.82 2.33
C SER A 85 -8.46 -3.54 3.76
N SER A 86 -7.45 -4.28 4.23
CA SER A 86 -6.89 -4.05 5.57
C SER A 86 -6.21 -2.69 5.68
N ARG A 87 -5.44 -2.27 4.66
CA ARG A 87 -4.80 -0.95 4.64
C ARG A 87 -5.84 0.18 4.63
N ALA A 88 -6.84 0.10 3.75
CA ALA A 88 -7.92 1.08 3.65
C ALA A 88 -8.70 1.18 4.97
N ALA A 89 -9.10 0.05 5.54
CA ALA A 89 -9.82 0.01 6.82
C ALA A 89 -8.98 0.57 7.98
N PHE A 90 -7.68 0.25 8.03
CA PHE A 90 -6.79 0.77 9.07
C PHE A 90 -6.66 2.30 8.99
N LEU A 91 -6.42 2.85 7.81
CA LEU A 91 -6.31 4.29 7.62
C LEU A 91 -7.63 4.99 7.97
N TYR A 92 -8.75 4.50 7.46
CA TYR A 92 -10.07 5.04 7.76
C TYR A 92 -10.40 5.04 9.26
N ALA A 93 -10.11 3.93 9.96
CA ALA A 93 -10.37 3.82 11.40
C ALA A 93 -9.54 4.79 12.26
N HIS A 94 -8.39 5.25 11.76
CA HIS A 94 -7.48 6.12 12.51
C HIS A 94 -7.50 7.58 12.06
N GLU A 95 -8.10 7.92 10.93
CA GLU A 95 -8.11 9.26 10.34
C GLU A 95 -8.56 10.35 11.31
N SER A 96 -9.75 10.21 11.88
CA SER A 96 -10.32 11.21 12.81
C SER A 96 -9.44 11.40 14.04
N ARG A 97 -8.89 10.31 14.60
CA ARG A 97 -8.00 10.38 15.77
C ARG A 97 -6.67 11.07 15.43
N LEU A 98 -6.08 10.75 14.29
CA LEU A 98 -4.86 11.38 13.81
C LEU A 98 -5.08 12.88 13.58
N GLY A 99 -6.18 13.27 12.94
CA GLY A 99 -6.57 14.66 12.73
C GLY A 99 -6.72 15.43 14.05
N SER A 100 -7.39 14.84 15.04
CA SER A 100 -7.53 15.44 16.38
C SER A 100 -6.17 15.63 17.09
N ILE A 101 -5.30 14.63 17.03
CA ILE A 101 -3.96 14.73 17.62
C ILE A 101 -3.14 15.79 16.88
N TYR A 102 -3.18 15.79 15.55
CA TYR A 102 -2.50 16.78 14.73
C TYR A 102 -2.94 18.21 15.10
N SER A 103 -4.25 18.50 15.13
CA SER A 103 -4.81 19.82 15.46
C SER A 103 -4.39 20.29 16.87
N ARG A 104 -4.40 19.38 17.84
CA ARG A 104 -3.91 19.67 19.21
C ARG A 104 -2.42 20.03 19.24
N LEU A 105 -1.58 19.28 18.54
CA LEU A 105 -0.14 19.53 18.47
C LEU A 105 0.20 20.80 17.68
N ALA A 106 -0.56 21.08 16.61
CA ALA A 106 -0.40 22.27 15.79
C ALA A 106 -0.96 23.55 16.44
N GLY A 107 -1.77 23.42 17.51
CA GLY A 107 -2.41 24.56 18.18
C GLY A 107 -3.47 25.27 17.34
N LYS A 108 -3.96 24.65 16.28
CA LYS A 108 -4.98 25.18 15.36
C LYS A 108 -5.84 24.04 14.83
N ASP A 109 -7.10 24.34 14.58
CA ASP A 109 -7.99 23.39 13.88
C ASP A 109 -7.52 23.27 12.41
N THR A 110 -7.41 22.04 11.95
CA THR A 110 -6.86 21.75 10.62
C THR A 110 -7.64 20.62 9.99
N ASP A 111 -8.08 20.84 8.77
CA ASP A 111 -8.67 19.80 7.93
C ASP A 111 -7.56 18.81 7.51
N PHE A 112 -7.50 17.70 8.25
CA PHE A 112 -6.53 16.61 8.06
C PHE A 112 -7.23 15.40 7.50
N THR A 113 -6.74 14.87 6.40
CA THR A 113 -7.23 13.62 5.80
C THR A 113 -6.09 12.66 5.50
N ILE A 114 -6.40 11.37 5.57
CA ILE A 114 -5.50 10.30 5.14
C ILE A 114 -6.28 9.30 4.30
N GLU A 115 -5.86 9.11 3.06
CA GLU A 115 -6.57 8.32 2.07
C GLU A 115 -5.69 7.22 1.50
N TYR A 116 -6.24 6.01 1.35
CA TYR A 116 -5.60 4.94 0.62
C TYR A 116 -5.78 5.15 -0.90
N LEU A 117 -4.70 4.98 -1.65
CA LEU A 117 -4.68 5.14 -3.12
C LEU A 117 -4.54 3.77 -3.79
N PRO A 118 -5.65 3.06 -4.03
CA PRO A 118 -5.63 1.73 -4.61
C PRO A 118 -5.37 1.77 -6.12
N SER A 119 -4.91 0.65 -6.67
CA SER A 119 -4.71 0.47 -8.13
C SER A 119 -6.01 0.50 -8.93
N VAL A 120 -7.11 0.10 -8.29
CA VAL A 120 -8.47 0.04 -8.85
C VAL A 120 -9.46 0.39 -7.75
N SER A 121 -10.75 0.68 -8.10
CA SER A 121 -11.77 1.01 -7.10
C SER A 121 -11.87 -0.08 -6.03
N MET A 122 -12.00 0.33 -4.75
CA MET A 122 -12.18 -0.58 -3.61
C MET A 122 -13.54 -1.28 -3.62
N GLU A 123 -14.55 -0.72 -4.27
CA GLU A 123 -15.92 -1.27 -4.31
C GLU A 123 -15.98 -2.66 -4.95
N ASN A 124 -15.19 -2.91 -6.00
CA ASN A 124 -15.11 -4.19 -6.70
C ASN A 124 -13.63 -4.57 -6.93
N TYR A 125 -12.79 -4.37 -5.92
CA TYR A 125 -11.34 -4.45 -6.06
C TYR A 125 -10.86 -5.77 -6.66
N GLU A 126 -11.38 -6.90 -6.19
CA GLU A 126 -10.98 -8.25 -6.65
C GLU A 126 -11.22 -8.42 -8.16
N GLN A 127 -12.43 -8.14 -8.60
CA GLN A 127 -12.79 -8.26 -10.02
C GLN A 127 -11.98 -7.29 -10.89
N LEU A 128 -11.94 -6.01 -10.49
CA LEU A 128 -11.26 -4.96 -11.26
C LEU A 128 -9.76 -5.19 -11.34
N LEU A 129 -9.14 -5.73 -10.27
CA LEU A 129 -7.73 -6.05 -10.28
C LEU A 129 -7.43 -7.20 -11.24
N LEU A 130 -8.26 -8.25 -11.25
CA LEU A 130 -8.12 -9.37 -12.19
C LEU A 130 -8.28 -8.92 -13.65
N GLU A 131 -9.27 -8.07 -13.93
CA GLU A 131 -9.46 -7.49 -15.26
C GLU A 131 -8.23 -6.65 -15.66
N ARG A 132 -7.70 -5.85 -14.75
CA ARG A 132 -6.52 -5.02 -15.02
C ARG A 132 -5.28 -5.87 -15.31
N LEU A 133 -5.02 -6.93 -14.53
CA LEU A 133 -3.94 -7.89 -14.81
C LEU A 133 -4.10 -8.52 -16.20
N THR A 134 -5.32 -8.90 -16.55
CA THR A 134 -5.61 -9.49 -17.87
C THR A 134 -5.30 -8.52 -19.00
N ARG A 135 -5.71 -7.26 -18.88
CA ARG A 135 -5.44 -6.20 -19.89
C ARG A 135 -3.97 -5.82 -19.97
N SER A 136 -3.25 -5.88 -18.85
CA SER A 136 -1.83 -5.49 -18.80
C SER A 136 -0.87 -6.64 -19.10
N ARG A 137 -1.37 -7.81 -19.46
CA ARG A 137 -0.60 -9.06 -19.57
C ARG A 137 0.60 -8.95 -20.50
N ASP A 138 0.41 -8.42 -21.70
CA ASP A 138 1.50 -8.31 -22.68
C ASP A 138 2.59 -7.35 -22.17
N TYR A 139 2.22 -6.26 -21.54
CA TYR A 139 3.15 -5.34 -20.89
C TYR A 139 3.91 -6.00 -19.75
N GLU A 140 3.23 -6.75 -18.90
CA GLU A 140 3.83 -7.46 -17.76
C GLU A 140 4.79 -8.57 -18.22
N ILE A 141 4.47 -9.25 -19.31
CA ILE A 141 5.38 -10.21 -19.96
C ILE A 141 6.63 -9.50 -20.47
N ALA A 142 6.46 -8.40 -21.21
CA ALA A 142 7.58 -7.65 -21.76
C ALA A 142 8.52 -7.08 -20.68
N THR A 143 7.97 -6.73 -19.51
CA THR A 143 8.74 -6.14 -18.40
C THR A 143 9.18 -7.15 -17.35
N GLY A 144 8.59 -8.36 -17.31
CA GLY A 144 8.83 -9.39 -16.30
C GLY A 144 8.29 -9.03 -14.91
N HIS A 145 7.36 -8.08 -14.79
CA HIS A 145 6.89 -7.56 -13.51
C HIS A 145 5.39 -7.31 -13.48
N THR A 146 4.75 -7.63 -12.34
CA THR A 146 3.37 -7.29 -12.04
C THR A 146 3.19 -5.77 -11.94
N SER A 147 2.29 -5.21 -12.74
CA SER A 147 2.13 -3.77 -12.94
C SER A 147 1.17 -3.10 -11.96
N CYS A 148 0.27 -3.83 -11.31
CA CYS A 148 -0.78 -3.31 -10.41
C CYS A 148 -0.91 -4.18 -9.15
N GLY A 149 -1.61 -3.65 -8.14
CA GLY A 149 -1.85 -4.28 -6.85
C GLY A 149 -1.09 -3.62 -5.69
N PRO A 150 -1.21 -4.14 -4.45
CA PRO A 150 -0.76 -3.50 -3.23
C PRO A 150 0.72 -3.07 -3.20
N GLN A 151 1.59 -3.75 -3.95
CA GLN A 151 3.01 -3.40 -4.08
C GLN A 151 3.24 -2.12 -4.92
N ARG A 152 2.22 -1.61 -5.61
CA ARG A 152 2.24 -0.37 -6.41
C ARG A 152 1.38 0.75 -5.82
N GLU A 153 0.52 0.42 -4.87
CA GLU A 153 -0.41 1.33 -4.22
C GLU A 153 0.28 2.19 -3.17
N ASP A 154 -0.42 3.21 -2.68
CA ASP A 154 0.14 4.17 -1.74
C ASP A 154 -0.96 4.69 -0.81
N PHE A 155 -0.62 5.62 0.07
CA PHE A 155 -1.57 6.46 0.80
C PHE A 155 -1.15 7.93 0.74
N LEU A 156 -2.12 8.80 0.86
CA LEU A 156 -1.95 10.24 0.80
C LEU A 156 -2.41 10.88 2.10
N ILE A 157 -1.57 11.74 2.66
CA ILE A 157 -1.96 12.63 3.74
C ILE A 157 -2.18 14.02 3.14
N SER A 158 -3.33 14.64 3.46
CA SER A 158 -3.64 15.99 3.02
C SER A 158 -3.93 16.92 4.20
N LEU A 159 -3.59 18.18 4.03
CA LEU A 159 -3.95 19.29 4.90
C LEU A 159 -4.70 20.33 4.07
N HIS A 160 -5.87 20.77 4.55
CA HIS A 160 -6.70 21.74 3.83
C HIS A 160 -7.01 21.30 2.38
N ASN A 161 -7.33 20.03 2.20
CA ASN A 161 -7.62 19.40 0.89
C ASN A 161 -6.46 19.45 -0.11
N GLN A 162 -5.22 19.64 0.35
CA GLN A 162 -4.04 19.60 -0.50
C GLN A 162 -3.01 18.58 0.03
N PRO A 163 -2.29 17.87 -0.85
CA PRO A 163 -1.26 16.92 -0.43
C PRO A 163 -0.26 17.58 0.54
N ALA A 164 -0.11 17.01 1.74
CA ALA A 164 0.77 17.54 2.77
C ALA A 164 2.21 17.73 2.28
N ILE A 165 2.69 16.85 1.40
CA ILE A 165 4.03 16.97 0.79
C ILE A 165 4.23 18.29 0.02
N LYS A 166 3.16 18.91 -0.48
CA LYS A 166 3.22 20.13 -1.27
C LYS A 166 3.08 21.40 -0.42
N VAL A 167 2.28 21.32 0.65
CA VAL A 167 1.85 22.52 1.39
C VAL A 167 2.38 22.60 2.81
N ALA A 168 2.74 21.46 3.43
CA ALA A 168 3.19 21.45 4.81
C ALA A 168 4.62 21.98 4.96
N SER A 169 4.81 22.87 5.91
CA SER A 169 6.13 23.30 6.39
C SER A 169 6.88 22.13 7.04
N ARG A 170 8.18 22.28 7.26
CA ARG A 170 8.99 21.28 7.97
C ARG A 170 8.46 20.99 9.38
N GLY A 171 7.91 22.02 10.05
CA GLY A 171 7.29 21.89 11.37
C GLY A 171 6.02 21.05 11.31
N GLU A 172 5.13 21.34 10.37
CA GLU A 172 3.89 20.60 10.17
C GLU A 172 4.14 19.14 9.76
N MET A 173 5.14 18.88 8.93
CA MET A 173 5.58 17.50 8.62
C MET A 173 5.99 16.73 9.87
N ARG A 174 6.71 17.37 10.80
CA ARG A 174 7.07 16.76 12.09
C ARG A 174 5.84 16.51 12.96
N THR A 175 4.91 17.46 12.99
CA THR A 175 3.66 17.33 13.74
C THR A 175 2.81 16.16 13.22
N ILE A 176 2.71 16.00 11.88
CA ILE A 176 2.01 14.83 11.28
C ILE A 176 2.64 13.51 11.73
N MET A 177 3.97 13.46 11.81
CA MET A 177 4.68 12.23 12.21
C MET A 177 4.57 11.93 13.70
N LEU A 178 4.25 12.93 14.53
CA LEU A 178 4.04 12.78 15.97
C LEU A 178 2.60 12.44 16.33
N ALA A 179 1.65 12.73 15.43
CA ALA A 179 0.24 12.39 15.58
C ALA A 179 -0.01 10.90 15.39
#